data_1d02f247151b3f9ebcfe73cc80499907
#
_entry.id   1d02f247151b3f9ebcfe73cc80499907
#
_cell.length_a   1.000
_cell.length_b   1.000
_cell.length_c   1.000
_cell.angle_alpha   90.00
_cell.angle_beta   90.00
_cell.angle_gamma   90.00
#
_symmetry.space_group_name_H-M   'P 1'
#
loop_
_entity.id
_entity.type
_entity.pdbx_description
1 polymer ?
#
loop_
_entity_poly.entity_id
_entity_poly.type
_entity_poly.pdbx_seq_one_letter_code
_entity_poly.pdbx_strand_id
1 'polypeptide(L)'
;METEVKLDRTTMPVFGKEANIDIVHAQEGKLPNGIPLYSVNAGTQDVIKVEMIFNAGATQQNKPLIADTANSMLEEGTTKHNSEEIASMLDYYGAFLEVAAYHDYAAVTVYSLGKHVAKVLPILEELVKEPSFPQQELDVYLTNKKQRFLVEDKKVRAVAARNFPALLFGDAHPYGHVTKIEEYDTVKQADLQSFHKTNYSPNGCAIIVSGKFKEPLMNMIGDHFGGSTWKAQQTEASKKVDITPSAEKKHFMAKEKALQCAIRMGKPLFLKSHPDAIPFQILNIILGGYFGSRLMSNIREDKGYTYGIGSGVVFMKDAGYFQISSEVGSDVCDKALIEIYKELDRLCTEPIPQAELQLVKNYARGNFLRSMDGPFSLAERFKHIWLHGLDYSYYEKYVSTLAEITSAQLMDVAKKYLQKDSIYELVVGAKK
;
A
#
# COMPACT_ATOMS: atom_id res chain seq x y z
N MET A 1 40.45 32.45 5.61
CA MET A 1 41.15 31.18 5.81
C MET A 1 40.09 30.20 6.29
N GLU A 2 39.53 29.41 5.36
CA GLU A 2 38.68 28.31 5.72
C GLU A 2 39.56 27.21 6.32
N THR A 3 39.33 26.90 7.58
CA THR A 3 39.98 25.77 8.24
C THR A 3 39.44 24.48 7.60
N GLU A 4 40.22 23.83 6.78
CA GLU A 4 39.96 22.49 6.26
C GLU A 4 39.74 21.55 7.45
N VAL A 5 38.48 21.19 7.71
CA VAL A 5 38.15 20.18 8.72
C VAL A 5 38.60 18.82 8.19
N LYS A 6 39.71 18.34 8.70
CA LYS A 6 40.25 17.02 8.36
C LYS A 6 39.34 15.95 8.95
N LEU A 7 38.52 15.36 8.10
CA LEU A 7 37.58 14.30 8.50
C LEU A 7 38.40 13.04 8.92
N ASP A 8 38.31 12.68 10.19
CA ASP A 8 38.80 11.40 10.70
C ASP A 8 37.73 10.31 10.43
N ARG A 9 37.96 9.46 9.45
CA ARG A 9 37.07 8.36 9.07
C ARG A 9 37.25 7.10 9.91
N THR A 10 38.18 7.08 10.84
CA THR A 10 38.44 5.98 11.76
C THR A 10 37.60 6.09 13.03
N THR A 11 37.11 7.29 13.33
CA THR A 11 36.26 7.55 14.50
C THR A 11 34.79 7.71 14.08
N MET A 12 33.93 6.89 14.65
CA MET A 12 32.49 7.00 14.40
C MET A 12 31.96 8.36 14.92
N PRO A 13 31.15 9.10 14.14
CA PRO A 13 30.53 10.33 14.61
C PRO A 13 29.71 10.09 15.88
N VAL A 14 29.77 11.02 16.82
CA VAL A 14 28.94 10.97 18.02
C VAL A 14 27.49 11.19 17.61
N PHE A 15 26.60 10.33 18.07
CA PHE A 15 25.17 10.51 17.86
C PHE A 15 24.72 11.84 18.49
N GLY A 16 24.06 12.68 17.69
CA GLY A 16 23.46 13.92 18.18
C GLY A 16 22.35 13.65 19.21
N LYS A 17 21.98 14.70 19.94
CA LYS A 17 20.79 14.63 20.81
C LYS A 17 19.54 14.30 19.96
N GLU A 18 18.66 13.50 20.52
CA GLU A 18 17.39 13.18 19.87
C GLU A 18 16.60 14.46 19.58
N ALA A 19 16.38 14.76 18.30
CA ALA A 19 15.54 15.88 17.89
C ALA A 19 14.06 15.55 18.15
N ASN A 20 13.29 16.53 18.59
CA ASN A 20 11.84 16.41 18.57
C ASN A 20 11.36 16.21 17.13
N ILE A 21 10.32 15.40 16.96
CA ILE A 21 9.70 15.17 15.66
C ILE A 21 8.45 16.07 15.62
N ASP A 22 8.59 17.21 14.93
CA ASP A 22 7.44 18.08 14.66
C ASP A 22 6.72 17.57 13.41
N ILE A 23 5.48 17.13 13.59
CA ILE A 23 4.66 16.61 12.50
C ILE A 23 3.85 17.77 11.91
N VAL A 24 4.09 18.05 10.63
CA VAL A 24 3.27 19.04 9.89
C VAL A 24 1.91 18.42 9.58
N HIS A 25 0.85 19.04 10.11
CA HIS A 25 -0.53 18.58 9.90
C HIS A 25 -1.09 19.10 8.58
N ALA A 26 -1.89 18.27 7.90
CA ALA A 26 -2.71 18.72 6.79
C ALA A 26 -3.76 19.71 7.27
N GLN A 27 -4.00 20.77 6.49
CA GLN A 27 -5.11 21.68 6.70
C GLN A 27 -6.38 21.02 6.16
N GLU A 28 -7.46 21.11 6.92
CA GLU A 28 -8.75 20.53 6.57
C GLU A 28 -9.70 21.61 6.05
N GLY A 29 -10.43 21.29 4.99
CA GLY A 29 -11.45 22.08 4.38
C GLY A 29 -12.55 21.24 3.77
N LYS A 30 -13.52 21.88 3.15
CA LYS A 30 -14.64 21.22 2.48
C LYS A 30 -15.10 22.03 1.30
N LEU A 31 -15.33 21.37 0.16
CA LEU A 31 -15.92 22.03 -1.01
C LEU A 31 -17.43 22.25 -0.84
N PRO A 32 -18.05 23.19 -1.61
CA PRO A 32 -19.47 23.48 -1.49
C PRO A 32 -20.40 22.27 -1.66
N ASN A 33 -20.03 21.30 -2.49
CA ASN A 33 -20.77 20.06 -2.68
C ASN A 33 -20.49 18.96 -1.62
N GLY A 34 -19.68 19.30 -0.61
CA GLY A 34 -19.43 18.42 0.53
C GLY A 34 -18.18 17.57 0.46
N ILE A 35 -17.39 17.63 -0.62
CA ILE A 35 -16.13 16.87 -0.73
C ILE A 35 -15.13 17.37 0.32
N PRO A 36 -14.56 16.51 1.17
CA PRO A 36 -13.44 16.86 2.03
C PRO A 36 -12.23 17.27 1.19
N LEU A 37 -11.60 18.38 1.58
CA LEU A 37 -10.42 18.94 0.91
C LEU A 37 -9.32 19.11 1.94
N TYR A 38 -8.24 18.39 1.74
CA TYR A 38 -7.07 18.43 2.62
C TYR A 38 -5.89 19.05 1.90
N SER A 39 -5.05 19.79 2.61
CA SER A 39 -3.89 20.41 1.98
C SER A 39 -2.64 20.37 2.85
N VAL A 40 -1.50 20.12 2.22
CA VAL A 40 -0.17 20.18 2.80
C VAL A 40 0.68 21.14 1.99
N ASN A 41 0.66 22.41 2.39
CA ASN A 41 1.44 23.46 1.72
C ASN A 41 2.84 23.55 2.36
N ALA A 42 3.80 22.88 1.75
CA ALA A 42 5.17 22.80 2.24
C ALA A 42 6.16 22.58 1.09
N GLY A 43 7.46 22.57 1.42
CA GLY A 43 8.52 22.34 0.44
C GLY A 43 9.01 23.59 -0.25
N THR A 44 10.04 23.42 -1.09
CA THR A 44 10.75 24.51 -1.77
C THR A 44 10.55 24.48 -3.29
N GLN A 45 10.22 23.33 -3.85
CA GLN A 45 10.05 23.12 -5.29
C GLN A 45 8.63 23.51 -5.72
N ASP A 46 8.51 24.11 -6.91
CA ASP A 46 7.24 24.50 -7.51
C ASP A 46 6.57 23.30 -8.22
N VAL A 47 6.30 22.27 -7.46
CA VAL A 47 5.57 21.08 -7.91
C VAL A 47 4.37 20.86 -6.99
N ILE A 48 3.22 20.58 -7.59
CA ILE A 48 1.95 20.37 -6.92
C ILE A 48 1.46 18.95 -7.26
N LYS A 49 1.02 18.23 -6.25
CA LYS A 49 0.30 16.97 -6.35
C LYS A 49 -1.16 17.21 -5.98
N VAL A 50 -2.07 16.85 -6.86
CA VAL A 50 -3.51 16.77 -6.58
C VAL A 50 -3.94 15.33 -6.67
N GLU A 51 -4.39 14.77 -5.58
CA GLU A 51 -4.84 13.38 -5.47
C GLU A 51 -6.32 13.34 -5.12
N MET A 52 -7.10 12.69 -5.97
CA MET A 52 -8.53 12.42 -5.73
C MET A 52 -8.68 10.95 -5.34
N ILE A 53 -9.26 10.73 -4.17
CA ILE A 53 -9.48 9.40 -3.60
C ILE A 53 -10.97 9.12 -3.64
N PHE A 54 -11.34 7.94 -4.17
CA PHE A 54 -12.72 7.51 -4.32
C PHE A 54 -12.96 6.20 -3.56
N ASN A 55 -14.15 6.06 -2.99
CA ASN A 55 -14.60 4.79 -2.46
C ASN A 55 -14.97 3.84 -3.63
N ALA A 56 -13.96 3.48 -4.41
CA ALA A 56 -14.06 2.75 -5.68
C ALA A 56 -13.04 1.60 -5.77
N GLY A 57 -12.73 0.98 -4.62
CA GLY A 57 -11.85 -0.18 -4.55
C GLY A 57 -12.54 -1.50 -4.91
N ALA A 58 -11.77 -2.59 -4.84
CA ALA A 58 -12.28 -3.94 -5.12
C ALA A 58 -13.42 -4.36 -4.17
N THR A 59 -13.52 -3.79 -2.98
CA THR A 59 -14.63 -4.03 -2.04
C THR A 59 -15.96 -3.45 -2.51
N GLN A 60 -15.97 -2.55 -3.50
CA GLN A 60 -17.16 -1.92 -4.05
C GLN A 60 -17.63 -2.56 -5.37
N GLN A 61 -16.81 -3.46 -5.96
CA GLN A 61 -17.17 -4.10 -7.21
C GLN A 61 -18.15 -5.26 -7.00
N ASN A 62 -19.08 -5.41 -7.91
CA ASN A 62 -20.02 -6.55 -7.96
C ASN A 62 -19.47 -7.74 -8.76
N LYS A 63 -18.35 -7.55 -9.47
CA LYS A 63 -17.73 -8.50 -10.36
C LYS A 63 -16.20 -8.27 -10.34
N PRO A 64 -15.39 -9.33 -10.33
CA PRO A 64 -13.93 -9.19 -10.31
C PRO A 64 -13.38 -8.33 -11.44
N LEU A 65 -12.24 -7.70 -11.22
CA LEU A 65 -11.48 -6.85 -12.15
C LEU A 65 -12.14 -5.51 -12.50
N ILE A 66 -13.39 -5.24 -12.14
CA ILE A 66 -14.08 -4.02 -12.56
C ILE A 66 -13.46 -2.78 -11.95
N ALA A 67 -13.13 -2.79 -10.67
CA ALA A 67 -12.55 -1.62 -10.00
C ALA A 67 -11.17 -1.22 -10.59
N ASP A 68 -10.27 -2.20 -10.78
CA ASP A 68 -8.95 -1.97 -11.38
C ASP A 68 -9.08 -1.52 -12.84
N THR A 69 -9.94 -2.21 -13.62
CA THR A 69 -10.12 -1.88 -15.03
C THR A 69 -10.77 -0.50 -15.20
N ALA A 70 -11.83 -0.18 -14.44
CA ALA A 70 -12.48 1.13 -14.54
C ALA A 70 -11.52 2.27 -14.19
N ASN A 71 -10.70 2.09 -13.16
CA ASN A 71 -9.72 3.12 -12.78
C ASN A 71 -8.62 3.28 -13.84
N SER A 72 -8.06 2.17 -14.34
CA SER A 72 -7.02 2.20 -15.39
C SER A 72 -7.54 2.79 -16.70
N MET A 73 -8.80 2.54 -17.04
CA MET A 73 -9.41 3.02 -18.30
C MET A 73 -9.80 4.51 -18.28
N LEU A 74 -9.64 5.22 -17.16
CA LEU A 74 -9.90 6.67 -17.08
C LEU A 74 -8.98 7.46 -18.05
N GLU A 75 -7.75 7.02 -18.22
CA GLU A 75 -6.77 7.67 -19.10
C GLU A 75 -6.90 7.28 -20.59
N GLU A 76 -7.72 6.27 -20.90
CA GLU A 76 -7.85 5.73 -22.25
C GLU A 76 -8.88 6.48 -23.13
N GLY A 77 -9.55 7.47 -22.58
CA GLY A 77 -10.44 8.36 -23.34
C GLY A 77 -11.57 8.95 -22.52
N THR A 78 -11.97 10.12 -22.95
CA THR A 78 -13.09 10.88 -22.42
C THR A 78 -14.15 11.13 -23.48
N THR A 79 -15.20 11.86 -23.14
CA THR A 79 -16.21 12.29 -24.12
C THR A 79 -15.67 13.32 -25.13
N LYS A 80 -14.48 13.93 -24.87
CA LYS A 80 -13.92 15.03 -25.67
C LYS A 80 -12.59 14.65 -26.33
N HIS A 81 -11.79 13.82 -25.68
CA HIS A 81 -10.43 13.50 -26.12
C HIS A 81 -10.18 11.98 -26.08
N ASN A 82 -9.41 11.48 -27.01
CA ASN A 82 -8.91 10.11 -27.00
C ASN A 82 -7.62 9.99 -26.14
N SER A 83 -7.11 8.77 -25.96
CA SER A 83 -5.93 8.49 -25.13
C SER A 83 -4.66 9.22 -25.60
N GLU A 84 -4.43 9.30 -26.92
CA GLU A 84 -3.27 9.99 -27.49
C GLU A 84 -3.34 11.51 -27.24
N GLU A 85 -4.52 12.11 -27.41
CA GLU A 85 -4.74 13.53 -27.12
C GLU A 85 -4.55 13.83 -25.64
N ILE A 86 -5.08 13.00 -24.73
CA ILE A 86 -4.90 13.15 -23.29
C ILE A 86 -3.41 13.07 -22.91
N ALA A 87 -2.70 12.05 -23.39
CA ALA A 87 -1.28 11.90 -23.15
C ALA A 87 -0.48 13.11 -23.68
N SER A 88 -0.78 13.57 -24.90
CA SER A 88 -0.12 14.74 -25.52
C SER A 88 -0.37 16.02 -24.73
N MET A 89 -1.58 16.24 -24.19
CA MET A 89 -1.89 17.41 -23.36
C MET A 89 -1.11 17.37 -22.04
N LEU A 90 -1.03 16.23 -21.38
CA LEU A 90 -0.28 16.07 -20.14
C LEU A 90 1.22 16.28 -20.38
N ASP A 91 1.77 15.66 -21.40
CA ASP A 91 3.18 15.78 -21.80
C ASP A 91 3.57 17.23 -22.16
N TYR A 92 2.70 17.94 -22.86
CA TYR A 92 2.92 19.36 -23.20
C TYR A 92 3.12 20.25 -21.97
N TYR A 93 2.41 19.96 -20.87
CA TYR A 93 2.57 20.68 -19.61
C TYR A 93 3.60 20.06 -18.67
N GLY A 94 4.24 18.93 -19.05
CA GLY A 94 5.13 18.16 -18.17
C GLY A 94 4.42 17.66 -16.93
N ALA A 95 3.13 17.37 -17.05
CA ALA A 95 2.33 16.78 -15.99
C ALA A 95 2.43 15.26 -16.01
N PHE A 96 2.33 14.65 -14.85
CA PHE A 96 2.32 13.20 -14.70
C PHE A 96 1.00 12.77 -14.06
N LEU A 97 0.32 11.83 -14.70
CA LEU A 97 -0.90 11.19 -14.21
C LEU A 97 -0.59 9.81 -13.65
N GLU A 98 -1.17 9.49 -12.52
CA GLU A 98 -1.11 8.18 -11.90
C GLU A 98 -2.53 7.76 -11.50
N VAL A 99 -2.97 6.60 -11.96
CA VAL A 99 -4.23 5.99 -11.60
C VAL A 99 -3.97 4.65 -10.90
N ALA A 100 -4.57 4.43 -9.73
CA ALA A 100 -4.35 3.23 -8.94
C ALA A 100 -5.63 2.80 -8.23
N ALA A 101 -6.00 1.53 -8.36
CA ALA A 101 -7.08 0.93 -7.59
C ALA A 101 -6.52 -0.05 -6.56
N TYR A 102 -7.10 0.01 -5.36
CA TYR A 102 -6.73 -0.81 -4.20
C TYR A 102 -7.95 -1.63 -3.76
N HIS A 103 -7.81 -2.36 -2.67
CA HIS A 103 -8.96 -3.10 -2.13
C HIS A 103 -10.10 -2.16 -1.70
N ASP A 104 -9.79 -1.08 -1.00
CA ASP A 104 -10.79 -0.24 -0.33
C ASP A 104 -11.08 1.08 -1.05
N TYR A 105 -10.21 1.52 -1.94
CA TYR A 105 -10.33 2.80 -2.62
C TYR A 105 -9.64 2.78 -3.99
N ALA A 106 -9.96 3.76 -4.82
CA ALA A 106 -9.19 4.10 -6.01
C ALA A 106 -8.69 5.54 -5.91
N ALA A 107 -7.56 5.82 -6.55
CA ALA A 107 -6.96 7.14 -6.59
C ALA A 107 -6.67 7.57 -8.02
N VAL A 108 -6.88 8.85 -8.29
CA VAL A 108 -6.46 9.54 -9.50
C VAL A 108 -5.59 10.71 -9.06
N THR A 109 -4.34 10.68 -9.45
CA THR A 109 -3.31 11.61 -8.98
C THR A 109 -2.66 12.31 -10.15
N VAL A 110 -2.54 13.63 -10.08
CA VAL A 110 -1.79 14.41 -11.05
C VAL A 110 -0.68 15.19 -10.36
N TYR A 111 0.50 15.16 -10.97
CA TYR A 111 1.64 15.99 -10.59
C TYR A 111 1.84 17.05 -11.67
N SER A 112 1.99 18.31 -11.28
CA SER A 112 2.18 19.42 -12.20
C SER A 112 3.09 20.49 -11.62
N LEU A 113 3.78 21.21 -12.47
CA LEU A 113 4.41 22.48 -12.06
C LEU A 113 3.33 23.49 -11.68
N GLY A 114 3.57 24.29 -10.64
CA GLY A 114 2.61 25.29 -10.14
C GLY A 114 2.11 26.25 -11.22
N LYS A 115 2.98 26.66 -12.16
CA LYS A 115 2.62 27.52 -13.29
C LYS A 115 1.67 26.88 -14.32
N HIS A 116 1.57 25.55 -14.34
CA HIS A 116 0.75 24.79 -15.30
C HIS A 116 -0.50 24.16 -14.69
N VAL A 117 -0.63 24.14 -13.36
CA VAL A 117 -1.73 23.45 -12.66
C VAL A 117 -3.11 23.91 -13.15
N ALA A 118 -3.30 25.21 -13.43
CA ALA A 118 -4.56 25.75 -13.97
C ALA A 118 -4.93 25.19 -15.37
N LYS A 119 -3.97 24.62 -16.12
CA LYS A 119 -4.19 23.98 -17.40
C LYS A 119 -4.35 22.47 -17.27
N VAL A 120 -3.84 21.89 -16.21
CA VAL A 120 -3.91 20.46 -15.92
C VAL A 120 -5.19 20.07 -15.18
N LEU A 121 -5.71 20.94 -14.32
CA LEU A 121 -6.97 20.69 -13.59
C LEU A 121 -8.18 20.39 -14.49
N PRO A 122 -8.40 21.09 -15.63
CA PRO A 122 -9.49 20.74 -16.56
C PRO A 122 -9.35 19.32 -17.12
N ILE A 123 -8.11 18.86 -17.38
CA ILE A 123 -7.84 17.50 -17.87
C ILE A 123 -8.22 16.50 -16.77
N LEU A 124 -7.78 16.70 -15.53
CA LEU A 124 -8.14 15.86 -14.39
C LEU A 124 -9.67 15.83 -14.17
N GLU A 125 -10.33 16.97 -14.29
CA GLU A 125 -11.79 17.05 -14.19
C GLU A 125 -12.49 16.18 -15.23
N GLU A 126 -12.04 16.27 -16.48
CA GLU A 126 -12.59 15.49 -17.59
C GLU A 126 -12.39 13.99 -17.41
N LEU A 127 -11.18 13.56 -17.04
CA LEU A 127 -10.86 12.17 -16.76
C LEU A 127 -11.74 11.56 -15.66
N VAL A 128 -12.00 12.34 -14.60
CA VAL A 128 -12.77 11.87 -13.45
C VAL A 128 -14.29 11.92 -13.72
N LYS A 129 -14.77 12.92 -14.44
CA LYS A 129 -16.21 13.15 -14.59
C LYS A 129 -16.81 12.56 -15.88
N GLU A 130 -16.02 12.50 -16.94
CA GLU A 130 -16.53 12.23 -18.30
C GLU A 130 -15.73 11.14 -19.06
N PRO A 131 -15.26 10.04 -18.41
CA PRO A 131 -14.57 8.98 -19.14
C PRO A 131 -15.54 8.27 -20.09
N SER A 132 -15.06 7.90 -21.27
CA SER A 132 -15.85 7.24 -22.30
C SER A 132 -15.74 5.71 -22.30
N PHE A 133 -14.64 5.18 -21.73
CA PHE A 133 -14.32 3.75 -21.74
C PHE A 133 -14.38 3.16 -23.17
N PRO A 134 -13.55 3.58 -24.13
CA PRO A 134 -13.66 3.13 -25.50
C PRO A 134 -13.49 1.61 -25.60
N GLN A 135 -14.35 0.93 -26.36
CA GLN A 135 -14.35 -0.53 -26.46
C GLN A 135 -13.03 -1.05 -27.04
N GLN A 136 -12.47 -0.38 -28.04
CA GLN A 136 -11.20 -0.78 -28.65
C GLN A 136 -10.05 -0.75 -27.63
N GLU A 137 -9.95 0.31 -26.81
CA GLU A 137 -8.91 0.43 -25.78
C GLU A 137 -9.15 -0.61 -24.67
N LEU A 138 -10.39 -0.89 -24.31
CA LEU A 138 -10.73 -1.94 -23.34
C LEU A 138 -10.27 -3.32 -23.83
N ASP A 139 -10.51 -3.65 -25.10
CA ASP A 139 -10.09 -4.93 -25.68
C ASP A 139 -8.57 -5.08 -25.68
N VAL A 140 -7.84 -4.01 -26.01
CA VAL A 140 -6.37 -3.97 -25.94
C VAL A 140 -5.89 -4.12 -24.50
N TYR A 141 -6.47 -3.36 -23.57
CA TYR A 141 -6.11 -3.42 -22.16
C TYR A 141 -6.30 -4.83 -21.58
N LEU A 142 -7.48 -5.43 -21.77
CA LEU A 142 -7.78 -6.78 -21.28
C LEU A 142 -6.88 -7.84 -21.88
N THR A 143 -6.58 -7.73 -23.20
CA THR A 143 -5.64 -8.62 -23.88
C THR A 143 -4.25 -8.54 -23.24
N ASN A 144 -3.75 -7.33 -23.01
CA ASN A 144 -2.45 -7.11 -22.38
C ASN A 144 -2.40 -7.61 -20.93
N LYS A 145 -3.45 -7.35 -20.15
CA LYS A 145 -3.56 -7.85 -18.76
C LYS A 145 -3.61 -9.38 -18.72
N LYS A 146 -4.35 -10.01 -19.62
CA LYS A 146 -4.44 -11.47 -19.74
C LYS A 146 -3.09 -12.08 -20.09
N GLN A 147 -2.36 -11.51 -21.03
CA GLN A 147 -1.00 -11.97 -21.37
C GLN A 147 -0.04 -11.80 -20.18
N ARG A 148 -0.10 -10.67 -19.50
CA ARG A 148 0.70 -10.45 -18.27
C ARG A 148 0.36 -11.49 -17.20
N PHE A 149 -0.92 -11.78 -16.98
CA PHE A 149 -1.36 -12.82 -16.05
C PHE A 149 -0.73 -14.18 -16.37
N LEU A 150 -0.75 -14.61 -17.65
CA LEU A 150 -0.17 -15.88 -18.10
C LEU A 150 1.36 -15.95 -17.87
N VAL A 151 2.06 -14.81 -18.03
CA VAL A 151 3.50 -14.72 -17.75
C VAL A 151 3.76 -14.79 -16.22
N GLU A 152 3.00 -14.05 -15.45
CA GLU A 152 3.13 -14.05 -13.97
C GLU A 152 2.73 -15.40 -13.37
N ASP A 153 1.75 -16.09 -13.95
CA ASP A 153 1.34 -17.41 -13.47
C ASP A 153 2.42 -18.48 -13.58
N LYS A 154 3.45 -18.26 -14.41
CA LYS A 154 4.64 -19.13 -14.47
C LYS A 154 5.60 -18.95 -13.29
N LYS A 155 5.52 -17.82 -12.57
CA LYS A 155 6.42 -17.47 -11.46
C LYS A 155 5.84 -17.95 -10.14
N VAL A 156 6.57 -18.77 -9.40
CA VAL A 156 6.15 -19.27 -8.09
C VAL A 156 5.79 -18.17 -7.11
N ARG A 157 6.55 -17.07 -7.14
CA ARG A 157 6.30 -15.87 -6.31
C ARG A 157 4.95 -15.23 -6.59
N ALA A 158 4.58 -15.06 -7.85
CA ALA A 158 3.33 -14.43 -8.24
C ALA A 158 2.14 -15.33 -7.88
N VAL A 159 2.26 -16.63 -8.11
CA VAL A 159 1.25 -17.61 -7.70
C VAL A 159 1.06 -17.60 -6.18
N ALA A 160 2.15 -17.64 -5.40
CA ALA A 160 2.08 -17.59 -3.95
C ALA A 160 1.45 -16.27 -3.45
N ALA A 161 1.84 -15.12 -4.01
CA ALA A 161 1.30 -13.82 -3.62
C ALA A 161 -0.20 -13.69 -3.90
N ARG A 162 -0.68 -14.22 -5.04
CA ARG A 162 -2.08 -14.19 -5.42
C ARG A 162 -2.96 -15.12 -4.58
N ASN A 163 -2.44 -16.29 -4.18
CA ASN A 163 -3.23 -17.31 -3.48
C ASN A 163 -3.18 -17.18 -1.95
N PHE A 164 -2.13 -16.59 -1.39
CA PHE A 164 -1.98 -16.52 0.06
C PHE A 164 -3.11 -15.74 0.77
N PRO A 165 -3.60 -14.60 0.27
CA PRO A 165 -4.72 -13.89 0.90
C PRO A 165 -6.00 -14.73 1.00
N ALA A 166 -6.26 -15.63 0.03
CA ALA A 166 -7.43 -16.52 0.08
C ALA A 166 -7.41 -17.46 1.29
N LEU A 167 -6.22 -17.88 1.73
CA LEU A 167 -6.08 -18.70 2.94
C LEU A 167 -6.43 -17.92 4.21
N LEU A 168 -6.23 -16.60 4.19
CA LEU A 168 -6.44 -15.73 5.33
C LEU A 168 -7.87 -15.20 5.41
N PHE A 169 -8.50 -14.93 4.26
CA PHE A 169 -9.78 -14.24 4.18
C PHE A 169 -10.90 -15.06 3.53
N GLY A 170 -10.55 -16.12 2.79
CA GLY A 170 -11.46 -16.89 1.93
C GLY A 170 -11.60 -16.27 0.53
N ASP A 171 -11.76 -17.10 -0.51
CA ASP A 171 -11.86 -16.64 -1.92
C ASP A 171 -13.13 -15.82 -2.20
N ALA A 172 -14.17 -16.01 -1.39
CA ALA A 172 -15.40 -15.21 -1.50
C ALA A 172 -15.28 -13.78 -0.95
N HIS A 173 -14.30 -13.53 -0.10
CA HIS A 173 -14.06 -12.21 0.48
C HIS A 173 -13.25 -11.34 -0.49
N PRO A 174 -13.57 -10.05 -0.70
CA PRO A 174 -12.82 -9.18 -1.62
C PRO A 174 -11.31 -9.12 -1.35
N TYR A 175 -10.89 -9.23 -0.08
CA TYR A 175 -9.47 -9.27 0.29
C TYR A 175 -8.79 -10.60 -0.01
N GLY A 176 -9.54 -11.69 -0.19
CA GLY A 176 -9.02 -13.02 -0.45
C GLY A 176 -9.24 -13.51 -1.88
N HIS A 177 -9.95 -12.75 -2.71
CA HIS A 177 -10.30 -13.16 -4.06
C HIS A 177 -9.08 -13.51 -4.90
N VAL A 178 -9.08 -14.71 -5.48
CA VAL A 178 -8.02 -15.20 -6.38
C VAL A 178 -8.46 -14.98 -7.82
N THR A 179 -7.88 -14.00 -8.49
CA THR A 179 -8.16 -13.73 -9.90
C THR A 179 -7.90 -14.95 -10.78
N LYS A 180 -8.87 -15.29 -11.64
CA LYS A 180 -8.81 -16.36 -12.61
C LYS A 180 -8.69 -15.80 -14.03
N ILE A 181 -8.05 -16.56 -14.92
CA ILE A 181 -7.78 -16.10 -16.29
C ILE A 181 -9.09 -15.84 -17.07
N GLU A 182 -10.14 -16.60 -16.78
CA GLU A 182 -11.44 -16.51 -17.44
C GLU A 182 -12.20 -15.23 -17.04
N GLU A 183 -11.88 -14.63 -15.92
CA GLU A 183 -12.53 -13.40 -15.45
C GLU A 183 -12.26 -12.22 -16.38
N TYR A 184 -11.10 -12.19 -17.05
CA TYR A 184 -10.80 -11.17 -18.05
C TYR A 184 -11.77 -11.17 -19.22
N ASP A 185 -12.31 -12.33 -19.59
CA ASP A 185 -13.30 -12.47 -20.68
C ASP A 185 -14.72 -12.05 -20.27
N THR A 186 -14.92 -11.77 -19.00
CA THR A 186 -16.24 -11.39 -18.45
C THR A 186 -16.44 -9.88 -18.33
N VAL A 187 -15.37 -9.08 -18.38
CA VAL A 187 -15.41 -7.62 -18.22
C VAL A 187 -16.03 -6.97 -19.45
N LYS A 188 -17.01 -6.09 -19.24
CA LYS A 188 -17.70 -5.37 -20.32
C LYS A 188 -17.65 -3.86 -20.07
N GLN A 189 -17.65 -3.09 -21.16
CA GLN A 189 -17.72 -1.63 -21.11
C GLN A 189 -18.85 -1.11 -20.20
N ALA A 190 -20.05 -1.72 -20.33
CA ALA A 190 -21.21 -1.35 -19.51
C ALA A 190 -20.98 -1.55 -18.01
N ASP A 191 -20.20 -2.57 -17.60
CA ASP A 191 -19.83 -2.79 -16.21
C ASP A 191 -18.97 -1.62 -15.69
N LEU A 192 -18.00 -1.16 -16.50
CA LEU A 192 -17.12 -0.02 -16.15
C LEU A 192 -17.91 1.27 -16.04
N GLN A 193 -18.78 1.55 -17.01
CA GLN A 193 -19.66 2.74 -17.01
C GLN A 193 -20.56 2.76 -15.77
N SER A 194 -21.16 1.61 -15.44
CA SER A 194 -22.01 1.48 -14.25
C SER A 194 -21.23 1.67 -12.96
N PHE A 195 -20.06 1.04 -12.85
CA PHE A 195 -19.17 1.16 -11.68
C PHE A 195 -18.68 2.60 -11.50
N HIS A 196 -18.23 3.23 -12.56
CA HIS A 196 -17.78 4.62 -12.54
C HIS A 196 -18.92 5.54 -12.10
N LYS A 197 -20.08 5.46 -12.72
CA LYS A 197 -21.24 6.28 -12.38
C LYS A 197 -21.62 6.19 -10.90
N THR A 198 -21.48 5.00 -10.30
CA THR A 198 -21.84 4.78 -8.89
C THR A 198 -20.76 5.26 -7.93
N ASN A 199 -19.47 5.00 -8.23
CA ASN A 199 -18.38 5.11 -7.25
C ASN A 199 -17.50 6.36 -7.45
N TYR A 200 -17.45 6.96 -8.66
CA TYR A 200 -16.69 8.19 -8.93
C TYR A 200 -17.62 9.41 -8.83
N SER A 201 -18.06 9.69 -7.62
CA SER A 201 -18.99 10.79 -7.34
C SER A 201 -18.54 11.58 -6.10
N PRO A 202 -19.05 12.78 -5.86
CA PRO A 202 -18.72 13.56 -4.67
C PRO A 202 -18.90 12.81 -3.35
N ASN A 203 -19.89 11.91 -3.32
CA ASN A 203 -20.13 11.07 -2.16
C ASN A 203 -19.10 9.92 -2.14
N GLY A 204 -18.20 9.93 -1.17
CA GLY A 204 -17.09 8.98 -1.09
C GLY A 204 -15.81 9.44 -1.80
N CYS A 205 -15.79 10.69 -2.29
CA CYS A 205 -14.58 11.36 -2.78
C CYS A 205 -13.92 12.18 -1.66
N ALA A 206 -12.59 12.23 -1.67
CA ALA A 206 -11.79 13.20 -0.93
C ALA A 206 -10.66 13.70 -1.83
N ILE A 207 -10.24 14.95 -1.64
CA ILE A 207 -9.15 15.56 -2.41
C ILE A 207 -8.01 15.91 -1.46
N ILE A 208 -6.79 15.51 -1.79
CA ILE A 208 -5.57 15.86 -1.07
C ILE A 208 -4.66 16.65 -1.99
N VAL A 209 -4.32 17.88 -1.61
CA VAL A 209 -3.41 18.77 -2.34
C VAL A 209 -2.12 18.89 -1.56
N SER A 210 -0.99 18.65 -2.21
CA SER A 210 0.31 18.79 -1.56
C SER A 210 1.35 19.42 -2.50
N GLY A 211 2.32 20.11 -1.91
CA GLY A 211 3.33 20.83 -2.64
C GLY A 211 3.47 22.27 -2.17
N LYS A 212 4.21 23.09 -2.92
CA LYS A 212 4.30 24.54 -2.68
C LYS A 212 3.32 25.26 -3.58
N PHE A 213 2.28 25.82 -3.01
CA PHE A 213 1.22 26.51 -3.78
C PHE A 213 0.73 27.78 -3.07
N LYS A 214 -0.01 28.60 -3.82
CA LYS A 214 -0.66 29.83 -3.36
C LYS A 214 -2.17 29.61 -3.27
N GLU A 215 -2.85 30.45 -2.49
CA GLU A 215 -4.31 30.40 -2.25
C GLU A 215 -5.18 30.22 -3.50
N PRO A 216 -4.91 30.86 -4.66
CA PRO A 216 -5.73 30.66 -5.86
C PRO A 216 -5.92 29.20 -6.30
N LEU A 217 -5.01 28.29 -5.95
CA LEU A 217 -5.15 26.88 -6.29
C LEU A 217 -6.37 26.25 -5.62
N MET A 218 -6.60 26.56 -4.35
CA MET A 218 -7.73 25.98 -3.59
C MET A 218 -9.07 26.42 -4.18
N ASN A 219 -9.15 27.70 -4.64
CA ASN A 219 -10.33 28.20 -5.34
C ASN A 219 -10.53 27.49 -6.69
N MET A 220 -9.47 27.32 -7.48
CA MET A 220 -9.54 26.58 -8.75
C MET A 220 -10.04 25.14 -8.55
N ILE A 221 -9.56 24.45 -7.51
CA ILE A 221 -10.06 23.10 -7.16
C ILE A 221 -11.55 23.16 -6.81
N GLY A 222 -11.98 24.19 -6.08
CA GLY A 222 -13.39 24.44 -5.79
C GLY A 222 -14.23 24.66 -7.04
N ASP A 223 -13.74 25.44 -8.00
CA ASP A 223 -14.42 25.71 -9.26
C ASP A 223 -14.58 24.44 -10.11
N HIS A 224 -13.54 23.61 -10.20
CA HIS A 224 -13.59 22.35 -10.98
C HIS A 224 -14.39 21.25 -10.30
N PHE A 225 -14.24 21.05 -8.98
CA PHE A 225 -14.76 19.87 -8.29
C PHE A 225 -15.86 20.16 -7.27
N GLY A 226 -16.12 21.43 -6.92
CA GLY A 226 -17.10 21.82 -5.90
C GLY A 226 -18.50 22.11 -6.44
N GLY A 227 -18.70 22.06 -7.77
CA GLY A 227 -19.97 22.44 -8.41
C GLY A 227 -21.12 21.47 -8.12
N SER A 228 -22.37 21.99 -8.10
CA SER A 228 -23.58 21.25 -7.87
C SER A 228 -24.00 20.31 -9.03
N THR A 229 -23.39 20.49 -10.20
CA THR A 229 -23.64 19.67 -11.39
C THR A 229 -23.04 18.27 -11.25
N TRP A 230 -21.91 18.13 -10.54
CA TRP A 230 -21.36 16.84 -10.18
C TRP A 230 -22.13 16.30 -8.96
N LYS A 231 -23.13 15.48 -9.23
CA LYS A 231 -24.09 15.03 -8.21
C LYS A 231 -23.57 13.80 -7.47
N ALA A 232 -23.77 13.81 -6.16
CA ALA A 232 -23.61 12.62 -5.35
C ALA A 232 -24.59 11.52 -5.81
N GLN A 233 -24.08 10.32 -5.98
CA GLN A 233 -24.88 9.13 -6.22
C GLN A 233 -25.15 8.42 -4.88
N GLN A 234 -26.30 7.77 -4.75
CA GLN A 234 -26.50 6.86 -3.63
C GLN A 234 -25.65 5.62 -3.88
N THR A 235 -24.59 5.48 -3.12
CA THR A 235 -23.82 4.24 -3.09
C THR A 235 -24.56 3.25 -2.17
N GLU A 236 -24.92 2.09 -2.69
CA GLU A 236 -25.31 0.98 -1.81
C GLU A 236 -24.11 0.67 -0.89
N ALA A 237 -24.40 0.47 0.40
CA ALA A 237 -23.36 0.01 1.30
C ALA A 237 -22.84 -1.33 0.79
N SER A 238 -21.52 -1.46 0.66
CA SER A 238 -20.89 -2.72 0.27
C SER A 238 -21.42 -3.85 1.16
N LYS A 239 -21.87 -4.95 0.57
CA LYS A 239 -22.30 -6.12 1.34
C LYS A 239 -21.11 -6.60 2.16
N LYS A 240 -21.29 -6.60 3.47
CA LYS A 240 -20.28 -7.13 4.37
C LYS A 240 -20.17 -8.63 4.13
N VAL A 241 -19.02 -9.07 3.64
CA VAL A 241 -18.71 -10.49 3.45
C VAL A 241 -17.90 -10.94 4.66
N ASP A 242 -18.28 -12.09 5.25
CA ASP A 242 -17.56 -12.62 6.40
C ASP A 242 -16.20 -13.18 5.98
N ILE A 243 -15.20 -12.93 6.82
CA ILE A 243 -13.88 -13.50 6.67
C ILE A 243 -13.94 -14.99 7.06
N THR A 244 -13.60 -15.86 6.10
CA THR A 244 -13.64 -17.32 6.27
C THR A 244 -12.26 -17.92 5.98
N PRO A 245 -11.32 -17.88 6.93
CA PRO A 245 -9.98 -18.43 6.72
C PRO A 245 -10.02 -19.92 6.44
N SER A 246 -9.00 -20.43 5.73
CA SER A 246 -8.87 -21.88 5.50
C SER A 246 -8.85 -22.65 6.83
N ALA A 247 -9.51 -23.81 6.85
CA ALA A 247 -9.46 -24.70 8.00
C ALA A 247 -8.06 -25.30 8.20
N GLU A 248 -7.37 -25.57 7.11
CA GLU A 248 -5.99 -26.07 7.13
C GLU A 248 -5.00 -24.90 7.23
N LYS A 249 -3.88 -25.14 7.92
CA LYS A 249 -2.83 -24.13 8.11
C LYS A 249 -1.68 -24.27 7.12
N LYS A 250 -1.49 -25.45 6.54
CA LYS A 250 -0.35 -25.75 5.65
C LYS A 250 -0.87 -26.13 4.28
N HIS A 251 -0.37 -25.42 3.28
CA HIS A 251 -0.77 -25.60 1.89
C HIS A 251 0.45 -25.73 0.99
N PHE A 252 0.37 -26.63 0.04
CA PHE A 252 1.36 -26.80 -1.01
C PHE A 252 0.69 -26.74 -2.39
N MET A 253 1.21 -25.85 -3.24
CA MET A 253 0.78 -25.76 -4.63
C MET A 253 1.93 -26.20 -5.54
N ALA A 254 1.71 -27.32 -6.24
CA ALA A 254 2.70 -27.85 -7.18
C ALA A 254 2.87 -26.93 -8.40
N LYS A 255 4.13 -26.60 -8.71
CA LYS A 255 4.50 -25.92 -9.95
C LYS A 255 5.63 -26.74 -10.58
N GLU A 256 5.28 -27.51 -11.61
CA GLU A 256 6.23 -28.41 -12.26
C GLU A 256 7.48 -27.65 -12.76
N LYS A 257 8.63 -28.29 -12.63
CA LYS A 257 9.94 -27.78 -13.07
C LYS A 257 10.39 -26.46 -12.42
N ALA A 258 9.75 -26.03 -11.31
CA ALA A 258 10.21 -24.86 -10.60
C ALA A 258 11.56 -25.14 -9.90
N LEU A 259 12.56 -24.32 -10.18
CA LEU A 259 13.88 -24.41 -9.54
C LEU A 259 13.86 -23.80 -8.12
N GLN A 260 12.86 -22.98 -7.84
CA GLN A 260 12.68 -22.30 -6.57
C GLN A 260 11.30 -22.62 -5.99
N CYS A 261 11.20 -22.47 -4.68
CA CYS A 261 9.94 -22.46 -3.96
C CYS A 261 9.67 -21.07 -3.42
N ALA A 262 8.45 -20.57 -3.62
CA ALA A 262 7.98 -19.37 -2.94
C ALA A 262 7.31 -19.76 -1.62
N ILE A 263 7.74 -19.14 -0.53
CA ILE A 263 7.20 -19.31 0.81
C ILE A 263 6.37 -18.07 1.15
N ARG A 264 5.13 -18.28 1.62
CA ARG A 264 4.28 -17.29 2.26
C ARG A 264 3.82 -17.84 3.59
N MET A 265 4.04 -17.10 4.66
CA MET A 265 3.58 -17.48 5.99
C MET A 265 2.94 -16.26 6.65
N GLY A 266 1.93 -16.45 7.49
CA GLY A 266 1.30 -15.34 8.19
C GLY A 266 -0.07 -15.67 8.74
N LYS A 267 -0.80 -14.66 9.15
CA LYS A 267 -2.14 -14.82 9.73
C LYS A 267 -2.96 -13.53 9.65
N PRO A 268 -4.29 -13.61 9.74
CA PRO A 268 -5.11 -12.44 9.99
C PRO A 268 -4.72 -11.75 11.28
N LEU A 269 -4.76 -10.44 11.29
CA LEU A 269 -4.52 -9.58 12.43
C LEU A 269 -5.71 -8.62 12.65
N PHE A 270 -5.58 -7.84 13.66
CA PHE A 270 -6.45 -6.74 14.05
C PHE A 270 -6.35 -5.55 13.09
N LEU A 271 -7.25 -4.58 13.26
CA LEU A 271 -7.24 -3.30 12.56
C LEU A 271 -6.08 -2.42 13.05
N LYS A 272 -5.71 -1.42 12.25
CA LYS A 272 -4.67 -0.45 12.57
C LYS A 272 -4.93 0.34 13.86
N SER A 273 -6.20 0.53 14.24
CA SER A 273 -6.63 1.18 15.47
C SER A 273 -6.42 0.34 16.74
N HIS A 274 -6.08 -0.95 16.61
CA HIS A 274 -5.91 -1.84 17.75
C HIS A 274 -4.73 -1.41 18.63
N PRO A 275 -4.83 -1.50 19.98
CA PRO A 275 -3.75 -1.12 20.89
C PRO A 275 -2.40 -1.80 20.60
N ASP A 276 -2.41 -3.05 20.19
CA ASP A 276 -1.20 -3.82 19.88
C ASP A 276 -0.64 -3.53 18.47
N ALA A 277 -1.28 -2.67 17.65
CA ALA A 277 -0.85 -2.43 16.29
C ALA A 277 0.57 -1.82 16.20
N ILE A 278 0.86 -0.81 17.02
CA ILE A 278 2.19 -0.19 17.06
C ILE A 278 3.23 -1.14 17.66
N PRO A 279 3.02 -1.78 18.84
CA PRO A 279 3.93 -2.78 19.36
C PRO A 279 4.24 -3.92 18.36
N PHE A 280 3.23 -4.43 17.66
CA PHE A 280 3.42 -5.48 16.67
C PHE A 280 4.22 -5.01 15.44
N GLN A 281 4.02 -3.76 14.98
CA GLN A 281 4.84 -3.19 13.91
C GLN A 281 6.32 -3.09 14.32
N ILE A 282 6.60 -2.71 15.57
CA ILE A 282 7.98 -2.66 16.09
C ILE A 282 8.56 -4.08 16.18
N LEU A 283 7.80 -5.05 16.67
CA LEU A 283 8.19 -6.47 16.69
C LEU A 283 8.49 -6.98 15.27
N ASN A 284 7.66 -6.62 14.29
CA ASN A 284 7.86 -6.99 12.89
C ASN A 284 9.16 -6.43 12.30
N ILE A 285 9.60 -5.23 12.70
CA ILE A 285 10.90 -4.69 12.27
C ILE A 285 12.01 -5.61 12.75
N ILE A 286 12.00 -6.07 13.99
CA ILE A 286 12.99 -7.00 14.54
C ILE A 286 13.00 -8.31 13.77
N LEU A 287 11.81 -8.86 13.48
CA LEU A 287 11.68 -10.16 12.81
C LEU A 287 12.18 -10.12 11.37
N GLY A 288 11.65 -9.21 10.54
CA GLY A 288 11.92 -9.22 9.09
C GLY A 288 11.69 -7.89 8.39
N GLY A 289 11.54 -6.77 9.15
CA GLY A 289 11.15 -5.47 8.59
C GLY A 289 12.31 -4.63 8.04
N TYR A 290 13.56 -5.07 8.15
CA TYR A 290 14.72 -4.38 7.62
C TYR A 290 15.87 -5.35 7.29
N PHE A 291 16.92 -4.84 6.66
CA PHE A 291 18.03 -5.68 6.18
C PHE A 291 18.78 -6.41 7.31
N GLY A 292 18.99 -5.79 8.47
CA GLY A 292 19.63 -6.41 9.64
C GLY A 292 18.68 -7.18 10.55
N SER A 293 17.48 -7.54 10.08
CA SER A 293 16.47 -8.29 10.85
C SER A 293 16.86 -9.74 11.06
N ARG A 294 16.24 -10.40 12.04
CA ARG A 294 16.54 -11.80 12.40
C ARG A 294 16.39 -12.76 11.23
N LEU A 295 15.31 -12.64 10.44
CA LEU A 295 15.10 -13.48 9.26
C LEU A 295 16.20 -13.27 8.21
N MET A 296 16.58 -12.02 7.95
CA MET A 296 17.63 -11.73 6.99
C MET A 296 18.99 -12.27 7.46
N SER A 297 19.36 -12.01 8.70
CA SER A 297 20.64 -12.47 9.26
C SER A 297 20.74 -13.99 9.27
N ASN A 298 19.68 -14.72 9.72
CA ASN A 298 19.69 -16.18 9.78
C ASN A 298 19.63 -16.79 8.37
N ILE A 299 18.59 -16.49 7.58
CA ILE A 299 18.24 -17.30 6.40
C ILE A 299 19.03 -16.85 5.17
N ARG A 300 19.33 -15.57 5.05
CA ARG A 300 20.11 -15.03 3.94
C ARG A 300 21.61 -15.03 4.24
N GLU A 301 22.04 -14.42 5.36
CA GLU A 301 23.46 -14.21 5.62
C GLU A 301 24.15 -15.47 6.16
N ASP A 302 23.61 -16.12 7.19
CA ASP A 302 24.22 -17.29 7.81
C ASP A 302 24.02 -18.57 6.99
N LYS A 303 22.81 -18.80 6.47
CA LYS A 303 22.46 -20.04 5.76
C LYS A 303 22.60 -19.94 4.25
N GLY A 304 22.49 -18.75 3.67
CA GLY A 304 22.56 -18.56 2.22
C GLY A 304 21.41 -19.21 1.45
N TYR A 305 20.24 -19.44 2.08
CA TYR A 305 19.13 -20.13 1.45
C TYR A 305 18.32 -19.28 0.49
N THR A 306 18.43 -17.96 0.61
CA THR A 306 17.65 -17.00 -0.19
C THR A 306 18.46 -15.77 -0.55
N TYR A 307 18.07 -15.09 -1.62
CA TYR A 307 18.51 -13.71 -1.90
C TYR A 307 17.84 -12.68 -0.99
N GLY A 308 16.63 -12.98 -0.50
CA GLY A 308 15.92 -12.09 0.40
C GLY A 308 14.70 -12.73 1.06
N ILE A 309 14.51 -12.40 2.31
CA ILE A 309 13.37 -12.76 3.12
C ILE A 309 12.93 -11.52 3.91
N GLY A 310 11.64 -11.35 4.09
CA GLY A 310 11.12 -10.24 4.88
C GLY A 310 9.78 -10.55 5.48
N SER A 311 9.40 -9.74 6.46
CA SER A 311 8.06 -9.76 7.04
C SER A 311 7.42 -8.38 6.99
N GLY A 312 6.09 -8.35 6.98
CA GLY A 312 5.32 -7.12 6.93
C GLY A 312 3.94 -7.25 7.55
N VAL A 313 3.39 -6.12 7.91
CA VAL A 313 2.01 -5.98 8.38
C VAL A 313 1.25 -5.15 7.37
N VAL A 314 0.13 -5.67 6.90
CA VAL A 314 -0.78 -4.97 5.99
C VAL A 314 -2.05 -4.65 6.75
N PHE A 315 -2.43 -3.37 6.72
CA PHE A 315 -3.70 -2.92 7.25
C PHE A 315 -4.59 -2.47 6.09
N MET A 316 -5.80 -3.00 6.06
CA MET A 316 -6.89 -2.60 5.18
C MET A 316 -7.98 -1.98 6.03
N LYS A 317 -9.01 -1.44 5.44
CA LYS A 317 -10.09 -0.76 6.15
C LYS A 317 -10.78 -1.66 7.19
N ASP A 318 -11.10 -2.89 6.81
CA ASP A 318 -11.89 -3.81 7.61
C ASP A 318 -11.10 -5.02 8.14
N ALA A 319 -9.81 -5.15 7.81
CA ALA A 319 -8.97 -6.23 8.28
C ALA A 319 -7.48 -5.85 8.28
N GLY A 320 -6.67 -6.69 8.94
CA GLY A 320 -5.21 -6.65 8.84
C GLY A 320 -4.65 -8.05 8.71
N TYR A 321 -3.43 -8.16 8.24
CA TYR A 321 -2.69 -9.42 8.28
C TYR A 321 -1.19 -9.21 8.40
N PHE A 322 -0.53 -10.20 8.97
CA PHE A 322 0.91 -10.35 9.00
C PHE A 322 1.35 -11.34 7.94
N GLN A 323 2.48 -11.07 7.30
CA GLN A 323 3.08 -12.01 6.36
C GLN A 323 4.60 -12.04 6.45
N ILE A 324 5.17 -13.22 6.20
CA ILE A 324 6.57 -13.45 5.86
C ILE A 324 6.61 -13.91 4.41
N SER A 325 7.61 -13.48 3.65
CA SER A 325 7.77 -13.86 2.25
C SER A 325 9.22 -14.09 1.87
N SER A 326 9.47 -15.18 1.15
CA SER A 326 10.79 -15.50 0.58
C SER A 326 10.65 -16.35 -0.68
N GLU A 327 11.72 -16.38 -1.48
CA GLU A 327 11.96 -17.38 -2.51
C GLU A 327 13.29 -18.08 -2.20
N VAL A 328 13.27 -19.39 -2.19
CA VAL A 328 14.42 -20.23 -1.82
C VAL A 328 14.65 -21.33 -2.88
N GLY A 329 15.85 -21.88 -2.95
CA GLY A 329 16.08 -23.08 -3.76
C GLY A 329 15.16 -24.23 -3.32
N SER A 330 14.67 -25.03 -4.27
CA SER A 330 13.74 -26.14 -3.95
C SER A 330 14.37 -27.18 -3.02
N ASP A 331 15.70 -27.34 -3.05
CA ASP A 331 16.49 -28.26 -2.22
C ASP A 331 16.60 -27.82 -0.75
N VAL A 332 16.42 -26.52 -0.46
CA VAL A 332 16.54 -25.96 0.88
C VAL A 332 15.22 -25.46 1.47
N CYS A 333 14.09 -25.64 0.76
CA CYS A 333 12.79 -25.11 1.16
C CYS A 333 12.37 -25.54 2.57
N ASP A 334 12.42 -26.83 2.87
CA ASP A 334 12.05 -27.37 4.19
C ASP A 334 12.96 -26.84 5.30
N LYS A 335 14.27 -26.69 4.98
CA LYS A 335 15.25 -26.12 5.92
C LYS A 335 14.95 -24.65 6.21
N ALA A 336 14.59 -23.89 5.18
CA ALA A 336 14.21 -22.48 5.34
C ALA A 336 12.94 -22.34 6.20
N LEU A 337 11.92 -23.16 5.99
CA LEU A 337 10.72 -23.18 6.84
C LEU A 337 11.07 -23.47 8.31
N ILE A 338 11.93 -24.46 8.57
CA ILE A 338 12.38 -24.77 9.94
C ILE A 338 13.05 -23.53 10.58
N GLU A 339 13.93 -22.86 9.85
CA GLU A 339 14.61 -21.67 10.38
C GLU A 339 13.64 -20.49 10.60
N ILE A 340 12.64 -20.29 9.71
CA ILE A 340 11.60 -19.28 9.94
C ILE A 340 10.83 -19.55 11.24
N TYR A 341 10.40 -20.81 11.45
CA TYR A 341 9.69 -21.18 12.68
C TYR A 341 10.56 -21.05 13.93
N LYS A 342 11.88 -21.27 13.83
CA LYS A 342 12.81 -21.03 14.95
C LYS A 342 12.86 -19.55 15.32
N GLU A 343 12.92 -18.64 14.34
CA GLU A 343 12.96 -17.20 14.64
C GLU A 343 11.63 -16.71 15.26
N LEU A 344 10.49 -17.25 14.81
CA LEU A 344 9.19 -16.98 15.46
C LEU A 344 9.18 -17.47 16.92
N ASP A 345 9.70 -18.66 17.17
CA ASP A 345 9.77 -19.26 18.50
C ASP A 345 10.71 -18.48 19.43
N ARG A 346 11.87 -18.09 18.93
CA ARG A 346 12.83 -17.28 19.69
C ARG A 346 12.23 -15.93 20.14
N LEU A 347 11.41 -15.29 19.30
CA LEU A 347 10.71 -14.06 19.71
C LEU A 347 9.68 -14.30 20.82
N CYS A 348 9.12 -15.50 20.90
CA CYS A 348 8.16 -15.89 21.95
C CYS A 348 8.85 -16.35 23.25
N THR A 349 10.07 -16.86 23.19
CA THR A 349 10.72 -17.57 24.32
C THR A 349 11.95 -16.87 24.86
N GLU A 350 12.65 -16.10 24.03
CA GLU A 350 13.88 -15.41 24.39
C GLU A 350 13.69 -13.89 24.47
N PRO A 351 14.19 -13.23 25.50
CA PRO A 351 14.15 -11.76 25.56
C PRO A 351 15.00 -11.17 24.43
N ILE A 352 14.51 -10.10 23.80
CA ILE A 352 15.25 -9.34 22.83
C ILE A 352 16.43 -8.65 23.52
N PRO A 353 17.69 -8.87 23.07
CA PRO A 353 18.85 -8.18 23.64
C PRO A 353 18.73 -6.66 23.57
N GLN A 354 19.16 -5.98 24.62
CA GLN A 354 19.03 -4.52 24.72
C GLN A 354 19.72 -3.78 23.56
N ALA A 355 20.87 -4.29 23.10
CA ALA A 355 21.58 -3.72 21.95
C ALA A 355 20.78 -3.84 20.65
N GLU A 356 20.13 -4.99 20.41
CA GLU A 356 19.26 -5.19 19.25
C GLU A 356 18.03 -4.28 19.31
N LEU A 357 17.38 -4.19 20.46
CA LEU A 357 16.22 -3.32 20.67
C LEU A 357 16.58 -1.84 20.42
N GLN A 358 17.71 -1.39 20.93
CA GLN A 358 18.17 0.00 20.71
C GLN A 358 18.49 0.28 19.23
N LEU A 359 19.14 -0.66 18.56
CA LEU A 359 19.41 -0.55 17.12
C LEU A 359 18.11 -0.42 16.32
N VAL A 360 17.11 -1.25 16.63
CA VAL A 360 15.80 -1.22 15.96
C VAL A 360 15.04 0.06 16.26
N LYS A 361 15.08 0.56 17.51
CA LYS A 361 14.50 1.87 17.86
C LYS A 361 15.12 2.99 17.04
N ASN A 362 16.44 3.02 16.92
CA ASN A 362 17.14 4.03 16.13
C ASN A 362 16.80 3.94 14.64
N TYR A 363 16.76 2.72 14.07
CA TYR A 363 16.35 2.47 12.70
C TYR A 363 14.91 2.93 12.45
N ALA A 364 13.97 2.50 13.30
CA ALA A 364 12.56 2.85 13.16
C ALA A 364 12.32 4.36 13.24
N ARG A 365 13.01 5.04 14.16
CA ARG A 365 12.95 6.50 14.30
C ARG A 365 13.49 7.20 13.07
N GLY A 366 14.67 6.80 12.57
CA GLY A 366 15.25 7.37 11.37
C GLY A 366 14.39 7.16 10.13
N ASN A 367 13.78 5.97 10.01
CA ASN A 367 12.84 5.67 8.93
C ASN A 367 11.55 6.49 9.04
N PHE A 368 11.03 6.70 10.25
CA PHE A 368 9.87 7.54 10.49
C PHE A 368 10.16 9.00 10.10
N LEU A 369 11.28 9.57 10.54
CA LEU A 369 11.71 10.93 10.17
C LEU A 369 11.81 11.08 8.65
N ARG A 370 12.49 10.16 7.97
CA ARG A 370 12.60 10.16 6.50
C ARG A 370 11.22 10.12 5.82
N SER A 371 10.27 9.42 6.41
CA SER A 371 8.91 9.31 5.87
C SER A 371 8.05 10.57 6.06
N MET A 372 8.55 11.56 6.78
CA MET A 372 7.93 12.88 6.99
C MET A 372 8.66 13.98 6.19
N ASP A 373 9.60 13.62 5.32
CA ASP A 373 10.36 14.59 4.55
C ASP A 373 9.61 14.98 3.27
N GLY A 374 9.32 16.27 3.15
CA GLY A 374 8.68 16.88 2.01
C GLY A 374 7.13 16.76 1.96
N PRO A 375 6.48 17.61 1.16
CA PRO A 375 5.03 17.76 1.15
C PRO A 375 4.29 16.50 0.70
N PHE A 376 4.85 15.75 -0.24
CA PHE A 376 4.22 14.55 -0.77
C PHE A 376 4.26 13.41 0.26
N SER A 377 5.38 13.24 0.96
CA SER A 377 5.51 12.27 2.03
C SER A 377 4.58 12.59 3.20
N LEU A 378 4.46 13.86 3.57
CA LEU A 378 3.52 14.32 4.60
C LEU A 378 2.07 14.02 4.22
N ALA A 379 1.68 14.29 2.96
CA ALA A 379 0.35 13.98 2.43
C ALA A 379 0.07 12.46 2.44
N GLU A 380 1.06 11.63 2.05
CA GLU A 380 0.94 10.17 2.13
C GLU A 380 0.76 9.68 3.58
N ARG A 381 1.47 10.29 4.54
CA ARG A 381 1.28 9.98 5.96
C ARG A 381 -0.10 10.38 6.45
N PHE A 382 -0.57 11.57 6.07
CA PHE A 382 -1.94 11.97 6.37
C PHE A 382 -2.95 10.98 5.77
N LYS A 383 -2.87 10.71 4.46
CA LYS A 383 -3.74 9.73 3.79
C LYS A 383 -3.76 8.38 4.50
N HIS A 384 -2.60 7.90 4.94
CA HIS A 384 -2.46 6.60 5.60
C HIS A 384 -3.20 6.50 6.95
N ILE A 385 -3.29 7.57 7.73
CA ILE A 385 -4.10 7.59 8.94
C ILE A 385 -5.57 7.86 8.63
N TRP A 386 -5.85 8.79 7.71
CA TRP A 386 -7.19 9.17 7.32
C TRP A 386 -8.00 7.99 6.74
N LEU A 387 -7.41 7.18 5.86
CA LEU A 387 -8.05 5.97 5.29
C LEU A 387 -8.48 4.94 6.36
N HIS A 388 -7.87 4.97 7.53
CA HIS A 388 -8.19 4.08 8.65
C HIS A 388 -9.05 4.75 9.74
N GLY A 389 -9.56 5.97 9.48
CA GLY A 389 -10.34 6.72 10.46
C GLY A 389 -9.52 7.14 11.70
N LEU A 390 -8.22 7.31 11.53
CA LEU A 390 -7.29 7.75 12.57
C LEU A 390 -6.86 9.19 12.32
N ASP A 391 -6.31 9.82 13.35
CA ASP A 391 -5.74 11.17 13.31
C ASP A 391 -4.24 11.17 13.67
N TYR A 392 -3.64 12.34 13.76
CA TYR A 392 -2.22 12.49 14.05
C TYR A 392 -1.78 11.97 15.42
N SER A 393 -2.68 11.78 16.36
CA SER A 393 -2.39 11.16 17.67
C SER A 393 -1.84 9.73 17.52
N TYR A 394 -2.16 9.05 16.40
CA TYR A 394 -1.56 7.77 16.06
C TYR A 394 -0.03 7.86 15.91
N TYR A 395 0.47 8.91 15.28
CA TYR A 395 1.91 9.10 15.11
C TYR A 395 2.60 9.55 16.38
N GLU A 396 1.94 10.40 17.18
CA GLU A 396 2.43 10.77 18.51
C GLU A 396 2.57 9.52 19.40
N LYS A 397 1.55 8.67 19.38
CA LYS A 397 1.57 7.38 20.08
C LYS A 397 2.64 6.44 19.50
N TYR A 398 2.88 6.45 18.20
CA TYR A 398 3.95 5.65 17.59
C TYR A 398 5.32 6.07 18.14
N VAL A 399 5.60 7.36 18.16
CA VAL A 399 6.88 7.92 18.64
C VAL A 399 7.08 7.62 20.13
N SER A 400 6.08 7.87 20.98
CA SER A 400 6.16 7.57 22.41
C SER A 400 6.31 6.07 22.69
N THR A 401 5.51 5.23 22.03
CA THR A 401 5.63 3.77 22.16
C THR A 401 7.02 3.30 21.75
N LEU A 402 7.55 3.79 20.62
CA LEU A 402 8.88 3.43 20.14
C LEU A 402 9.98 3.79 21.16
N ALA A 403 9.86 4.94 21.84
CA ALA A 403 10.81 5.34 22.87
C ALA A 403 10.76 4.44 24.10
N GLU A 404 9.56 4.09 24.56
CA GLU A 404 9.31 3.46 25.86
C GLU A 404 9.27 1.92 25.82
N ILE A 405 8.95 1.32 24.67
CA ILE A 405 8.72 -0.13 24.56
C ILE A 405 9.92 -0.95 25.04
N THR A 406 9.62 -2.01 25.79
CA THR A 406 10.60 -2.90 26.41
C THR A 406 10.62 -4.27 25.71
N SER A 407 11.72 -5.00 25.91
CA SER A 407 11.87 -6.38 25.43
C SER A 407 10.76 -7.31 25.97
N ALA A 408 10.36 -7.12 27.23
CA ALA A 408 9.29 -7.90 27.87
C ALA A 408 7.94 -7.67 27.18
N GLN A 409 7.57 -6.42 26.93
CA GLN A 409 6.33 -6.09 26.20
C GLN A 409 6.31 -6.64 24.79
N LEU A 410 7.43 -6.58 24.06
CA LEU A 410 7.54 -7.16 22.71
C LEU A 410 7.44 -8.70 22.75
N MET A 411 8.02 -9.35 23.75
CA MET A 411 7.88 -10.79 23.94
C MET A 411 6.43 -11.18 24.24
N ASP A 412 5.70 -10.41 25.03
CA ASP A 412 4.27 -10.66 25.28
C ASP A 412 3.43 -10.51 24.02
N VAL A 413 3.73 -9.52 23.19
CA VAL A 413 3.12 -9.37 21.86
C VAL A 413 3.45 -10.56 20.96
N ALA A 414 4.71 -11.03 20.96
CA ALA A 414 5.10 -12.21 20.21
C ALA A 414 4.33 -13.47 20.64
N LYS A 415 4.26 -13.72 21.96
CA LYS A 415 3.48 -14.83 22.54
C LYS A 415 2.01 -14.79 22.15
N LYS A 416 1.43 -13.60 22.05
CA LYS A 416 0.02 -13.42 21.70
C LYS A 416 -0.25 -13.69 20.20
N TYR A 417 0.67 -13.31 19.31
CA TYR A 417 0.38 -13.27 17.88
C TYR A 417 1.24 -14.18 17.00
N LEU A 418 2.44 -14.63 17.44
CA LEU A 418 3.37 -15.39 16.61
C LEU A 418 3.44 -16.90 16.96
N GLN A 419 2.42 -17.43 17.61
CA GLN A 419 2.33 -18.85 17.93
C GLN A 419 2.26 -19.70 16.65
N LYS A 420 3.09 -20.73 16.54
CA LYS A 420 3.25 -21.60 15.35
C LYS A 420 1.93 -22.14 14.81
N ASP A 421 1.06 -22.63 15.69
CA ASP A 421 -0.22 -23.25 15.31
C ASP A 421 -1.24 -22.25 14.74
N SER A 422 -0.98 -20.94 14.91
CA SER A 422 -1.82 -19.89 14.37
C SER A 422 -1.39 -19.40 12.98
N ILE A 423 -0.22 -19.79 12.50
CA ILE A 423 0.38 -19.33 11.25
C ILE A 423 -0.09 -20.20 10.08
N TYR A 424 -0.60 -19.54 9.04
CA TYR A 424 -0.84 -20.15 7.74
C TYR A 424 0.47 -20.21 6.96
N GLU A 425 0.69 -21.30 6.26
CA GLU A 425 1.87 -21.55 5.45
C GLU A 425 1.42 -21.95 4.04
N LEU A 426 1.91 -21.26 3.03
CA LEU A 426 1.78 -21.61 1.63
C LEU A 426 3.16 -21.75 1.00
N VAL A 427 3.40 -22.92 0.44
CA VAL A 427 4.57 -23.18 -0.40
C VAL A 427 4.12 -23.42 -1.83
N VAL A 428 4.72 -22.70 -2.78
CA VAL A 428 4.48 -22.92 -4.20
C VAL A 428 5.81 -23.31 -4.85
N GLY A 429 5.89 -24.51 -5.42
CA GLY A 429 7.15 -25.01 -5.98
C GLY A 429 7.04 -26.39 -6.61
N ALA A 430 8.16 -26.98 -7.00
CA ALA A 430 8.19 -28.33 -7.49
C ALA A 430 7.90 -29.33 -6.36
N LYS A 431 7.11 -30.36 -6.65
CA LYS A 431 6.96 -31.51 -5.75
C LYS A 431 8.31 -32.26 -5.74
N LYS A 432 8.83 -32.53 -4.55
CA LYS A 432 10.01 -33.43 -4.39
C LYS A 432 9.63 -34.85 -4.70
#